data_af61b76ae6be74939013dec067811c8a
#
_entry.id   af61b76ae6be74939013dec067811c8a
#
_cell.length_a   1.000
_cell.length_b   1.000
_cell.length_c   1.000
_cell.angle_alpha   90.00
_cell.angle_beta   90.00
_cell.angle_gamma   90.00
#
_symmetry.space_group_name_H-M   'P 1'
#
loop_
_entity.id
_entity.type
_entity.pdbx_description
1 polymer ?
#
loop_
_entity_poly.entity_id
_entity_poly.type
_entity_poly.pdbx_seq_one_letter_code
_entity_poly.pdbx_strand_id
1 'polypeptide(L)'
;MKLIKKIKLTDLLTKYLESKKIKNVFSVVGGANLHIIDSLSKSKKINLTFSHHEQASALAAQSSARISKKPGVCIVTTGPGGTNAITGVL
;
A
#
# COMPACT_ATOMS: atom_id res chain seq x y z
N MET A 1 29.04 18.17 -14.13
CA MET A 1 28.28 18.16 -12.90
C MET A 1 27.22 17.07 -12.95
N LYS A 2 27.09 16.39 -11.87
CA LYS A 2 26.11 15.32 -11.82
C LYS A 2 24.73 15.84 -11.42
N LEU A 3 23.75 15.50 -12.20
CA LEU A 3 22.39 15.80 -11.85
C LEU A 3 21.85 14.72 -10.93
N ILE A 4 21.48 15.11 -9.73
CA ILE A 4 20.85 14.21 -8.80
C ILE A 4 19.36 14.29 -9.03
N LYS A 5 18.81 13.22 -9.57
CA LYS A 5 17.40 13.13 -9.80
C LYS A 5 16.71 12.94 -8.45
N LYS A 6 15.88 13.90 -8.09
CA LYS A 6 15.09 13.75 -6.88
C LYS A 6 13.94 12.81 -7.17
N ILE A 7 13.95 11.68 -6.50
CA ILE A 7 12.87 10.73 -6.58
C ILE A 7 12.00 10.93 -5.36
N LYS A 8 10.70 11.13 -5.59
CA LYS A 8 9.74 11.21 -4.52
C LYS A 8 9.79 9.91 -3.71
N LEU A 9 9.84 10.01 -2.38
CA LEU A 9 9.97 8.84 -1.52
C LEU A 9 8.86 7.82 -1.77
N THR A 10 7.64 8.29 -2.00
CA THR A 10 6.52 7.39 -2.27
C THR A 10 6.67 6.66 -3.61
N ASP A 11 7.30 7.29 -4.59
CA ASP A 11 7.58 6.62 -5.86
C ASP A 11 8.65 5.54 -5.67
N LEU A 12 9.63 5.79 -4.81
CA LEU A 12 10.65 4.80 -4.49
C LEU A 12 10.04 3.59 -3.80
N LEU A 13 9.12 3.83 -2.86
CA LEU A 13 8.41 2.75 -2.18
C LEU A 13 7.60 1.93 -3.19
N THR A 14 6.91 2.60 -4.11
CA THR A 14 6.15 1.92 -5.15
C THR A 14 7.05 1.01 -5.99
N LYS A 15 8.21 1.50 -6.40
CA LYS A 15 9.16 0.70 -7.15
C LYS A 15 9.68 -0.49 -6.34
N TYR A 16 9.89 -0.30 -5.04
CA TYR A 16 10.30 -1.39 -4.17
C TYR A 16 9.25 -2.50 -4.14
N LEU A 17 7.98 -2.12 -3.97
CA LEU A 17 6.89 -3.10 -3.98
C LEU A 17 6.79 -3.83 -5.32
N GLU A 18 6.96 -3.10 -6.42
CA GLU A 18 6.99 -3.72 -7.75
C GLU A 18 8.12 -4.73 -7.86
N SER A 19 9.30 -4.39 -7.33
CA SER A 19 10.46 -5.27 -7.40
C SER A 19 10.27 -6.55 -6.60
N LYS A 20 9.43 -6.51 -5.56
CA LYS A 20 9.07 -7.67 -4.77
C LYS A 20 7.90 -8.45 -5.37
N LYS A 21 7.42 -8.03 -6.54
CA LYS A 21 6.31 -8.67 -7.26
C LYS A 21 5.02 -8.65 -6.48
N ILE A 22 4.83 -7.61 -5.69
CA ILE A 22 3.56 -7.35 -5.01
C ILE A 22 2.60 -6.80 -6.05
N LYS A 23 1.51 -7.50 -6.29
CA LYS A 23 0.55 -7.12 -7.33
C LYS A 23 -0.69 -6.42 -6.81
N ASN A 24 -0.99 -6.57 -5.54
CA ASN A 24 -2.20 -6.00 -4.97
C ASN A 24 -1.87 -5.25 -3.69
N VAL A 25 -2.40 -4.04 -3.57
CA VAL A 25 -2.31 -3.21 -2.37
C VAL A 25 -3.71 -2.78 -2.01
N PHE A 26 -4.05 -2.88 -0.74
CA PHE A 26 -5.37 -2.55 -0.22
C PHE A 26 -5.29 -1.32 0.67
N SER A 27 -6.27 -0.44 0.55
CA SER A 27 -6.18 0.83 1.25
C SER A 27 -7.53 1.45 1.56
N VAL A 28 -7.52 2.35 2.52
CA VAL A 28 -8.57 3.33 2.75
C VAL A 28 -7.92 4.69 2.64
N VAL A 29 -8.48 5.57 1.81
CA VAL A 29 -7.91 6.91 1.59
C VAL A 29 -8.01 7.75 2.86
N GLY A 30 -6.93 8.45 3.19
CA GLY A 30 -6.90 9.41 4.29
C GLY A 30 -5.90 10.51 3.97
N GLY A 31 -5.93 11.59 4.77
CA GLY A 31 -5.07 12.74 4.52
C GLY A 31 -3.58 12.43 4.56
N ALA A 32 -3.17 11.54 5.47
CA ALA A 32 -1.76 11.28 5.67
C ALA A 32 -1.16 10.35 4.61
N ASN A 33 -1.99 9.62 3.86
CA ASN A 33 -1.47 8.66 2.88
C ASN A 33 -1.74 9.02 1.42
N LEU A 34 -2.12 10.28 1.15
CA LEU A 34 -2.46 10.72 -0.21
C LEU A 34 -1.29 10.59 -1.18
N HIS A 35 -0.09 10.93 -0.74
CA HIS A 35 1.07 10.89 -1.62
C HIS A 35 1.44 9.46 -2.03
N ILE A 36 1.37 8.52 -1.11
CA ILE A 36 1.68 7.14 -1.44
C ILE A 36 0.59 6.51 -2.30
N ILE A 37 -0.67 6.87 -2.06
CA ILE A 37 -1.78 6.42 -2.90
C ILE A 37 -1.62 6.97 -4.31
N ASP A 38 -1.24 8.24 -4.45
CA ASP A 38 -0.99 8.82 -5.76
C ASP A 38 0.10 8.06 -6.51
N SER A 39 1.21 7.78 -5.85
CA SER A 39 2.30 7.04 -6.46
C SER A 39 1.89 5.63 -6.88
N LEU A 40 1.16 4.92 -6.01
CA LEU A 40 0.68 3.58 -6.31
C LEU A 40 -0.33 3.58 -7.46
N SER A 41 -1.18 4.60 -7.54
CA SER A 41 -2.18 4.67 -8.60
C SER A 41 -1.57 4.82 -9.99
N LYS A 42 -0.34 5.32 -10.07
CA LYS A 42 0.38 5.48 -11.33
C LYS A 42 1.11 4.20 -11.76
N SER A 43 1.20 3.21 -10.88
CA SER A 43 1.87 1.96 -11.21
C SER A 43 1.01 1.12 -12.14
N LYS A 44 1.63 0.56 -13.18
CA LYS A 44 0.97 -0.36 -14.09
C LYS A 44 1.06 -1.81 -13.62
N LYS A 45 1.84 -2.07 -12.58
CA LYS A 45 2.09 -3.41 -12.08
C LYS A 45 1.33 -3.73 -10.79
N ILE A 46 0.80 -2.71 -10.13
CA ILE A 46 0.13 -2.86 -8.85
C ILE A 46 -1.34 -2.48 -8.99
N ASN A 47 -2.21 -3.36 -8.56
CA ASN A 47 -3.64 -3.08 -8.45
C ASN A 47 -3.90 -2.49 -7.06
N LEU A 48 -4.39 -1.27 -7.04
CA LEU A 48 -4.73 -0.58 -5.80
C LEU A 48 -6.24 -0.71 -5.59
N THR A 49 -6.62 -1.37 -4.51
CA THR A 49 -8.02 -1.62 -4.19
C THR A 49 -8.40 -0.86 -2.94
N PHE A 50 -9.47 -0.10 -3.01
CA PHE A 50 -9.98 0.66 -1.88
C PHE A 50 -11.12 -0.07 -1.20
N SER A 51 -11.12 -0.06 0.13
CA SER A 51 -12.24 -0.55 0.91
C SER A 51 -12.82 0.60 1.72
N HIS A 52 -13.95 0.37 2.35
CA HIS A 52 -14.61 1.37 3.19
C HIS A 52 -14.16 1.33 4.63
N HIS A 53 -13.37 0.33 5.01
CA HIS A 53 -12.89 0.20 6.39
C HIS A 53 -11.52 -0.46 6.40
N GLU A 54 -10.66 0.00 7.31
CA GLU A 54 -9.28 -0.47 7.39
C GLU A 54 -9.17 -1.95 7.74
N GLN A 55 -10.08 -2.46 8.55
CA GLN A 55 -10.09 -3.88 8.89
C GLN A 55 -10.30 -4.73 7.64
N ALA A 56 -11.20 -4.30 6.75
CA ALA A 56 -11.42 -5.02 5.50
C ALA A 56 -10.17 -5.01 4.63
N SER A 57 -9.48 -3.87 4.54
CA SER A 57 -8.23 -3.79 3.79
C SER A 57 -7.16 -4.70 4.37
N ALA A 58 -7.01 -4.72 5.69
CA ALA A 58 -6.00 -5.56 6.34
C ALA A 58 -6.31 -7.04 6.15
N LEU A 59 -7.58 -7.44 6.27
CA LEU A 59 -7.98 -8.83 6.05
C LEU A 59 -7.78 -9.24 4.60
N ALA A 60 -8.07 -8.34 3.65
CA ALA A 60 -7.84 -8.60 2.23
C ALA A 60 -6.34 -8.80 1.96
N ALA A 61 -5.49 -7.97 2.57
CA ALA A 61 -4.04 -8.12 2.43
C ALA A 61 -3.57 -9.45 2.99
N GLN A 62 -4.10 -9.86 4.13
CA GLN A 62 -3.76 -11.15 4.74
C GLN A 62 -4.14 -12.31 3.83
N SER A 63 -5.35 -12.27 3.26
CA SER A 63 -5.81 -13.30 2.34
C SER A 63 -4.95 -13.36 1.08
N SER A 64 -4.62 -12.21 0.52
CA SER A 64 -3.76 -12.12 -0.64
C SER A 64 -2.39 -12.73 -0.36
N ALA A 65 -1.83 -12.46 0.83
CA ALA A 65 -0.53 -13.01 1.21
C ALA A 65 -0.56 -14.53 1.29
N ARG A 66 -1.63 -15.08 1.83
CA ARG A 66 -1.77 -16.53 1.97
C ARG A 66 -1.84 -17.23 0.61
N ILE A 67 -2.51 -16.61 -0.36
CA ILE A 67 -2.66 -17.18 -1.69
C ILE A 67 -1.40 -17.00 -2.52
N SER A 68 -0.82 -15.80 -2.52
CA SER A 68 0.31 -15.46 -3.37
C SER A 68 1.64 -15.93 -2.83
N LYS A 69 1.71 -16.26 -1.54
CA LYS A 69 2.96 -16.58 -0.83
C LYS A 69 3.91 -15.40 -0.78
N LYS A 70 3.38 -14.20 -0.86
CA LYS A 70 4.14 -12.93 -0.77
C LYS A 70 3.55 -12.08 0.33
N PRO A 71 4.31 -11.09 0.83
CA PRO A 71 3.77 -10.19 1.85
C PRO A 71 2.49 -9.51 1.37
N GLY A 72 1.52 -9.41 2.25
CA GLY A 72 0.33 -8.61 2.01
C GLY A 72 0.61 -7.16 2.36
N VAL A 73 0.07 -6.23 1.58
CA VAL A 73 0.31 -4.82 1.78
C VAL A 73 -1.02 -4.09 1.97
N CYS A 74 -1.10 -3.34 3.05
CA CYS A 74 -2.25 -2.53 3.39
C CYS A 74 -1.76 -1.14 3.76
N ILE A 75 -2.38 -0.10 3.21
CA ILE A 75 -2.01 1.29 3.46
C ILE A 75 -3.17 1.96 4.17
N VAL A 76 -2.90 2.51 5.35
CA VAL A 76 -3.91 3.21 6.12
C VAL A 76 -3.37 4.56 6.58
N THR A 77 -4.27 5.45 6.99
CA THR A 77 -3.84 6.74 7.53
C THR A 77 -3.56 6.61 9.03
N THR A 78 -3.02 7.66 9.62
CA THR A 78 -2.66 7.67 11.04
C THR A 78 -3.89 7.69 11.94
N GLY A 79 -3.70 7.35 13.21
CA GLY A 79 -4.76 7.38 14.22
C GLY A 79 -5.72 6.22 14.09
N PRO A 80 -7.04 6.47 14.03
CA PRO A 80 -8.03 5.39 13.93
C PRO A 80 -7.82 4.47 12.74
N GLY A 81 -7.24 4.97 11.65
CA GLY A 81 -6.94 4.13 10.50
C GLY A 81 -6.01 2.99 10.87
N GLY A 82 -4.92 3.30 11.56
CA GLY A 82 -3.98 2.28 12.01
C GLY A 82 -4.59 1.33 13.02
N THR A 83 -5.33 1.89 13.99
CA THR A 83 -5.98 1.08 15.03
C THR A 83 -6.99 0.11 14.43
N ASN A 84 -7.79 0.57 13.48
CA ASN A 84 -8.80 -0.26 12.83
C ASN A 84 -8.19 -1.40 12.00
N ALA A 85 -6.95 -1.24 11.54
CA ALA A 85 -6.29 -2.27 10.75
C ALA A 85 -5.70 -3.40 11.60
N ILE A 86 -5.51 -3.18 12.90
CA ILE A 86 -4.78 -4.13 13.75
C ILE A 86 -5.39 -5.53 13.75
N THR A 87 -6.72 -5.62 13.79
CA THR A 87 -7.39 -6.92 13.79
C THR A 87 -6.99 -7.77 12.59
N GLY A 88 -6.88 -7.17 11.42
CA GLY A 88 -6.50 -7.89 10.22
C GLY A 88 -5.02 -8.25 10.17
N VAL A 89 -4.19 -7.53 10.93
CA VAL A 89 -2.74 -7.79 10.98
C VAL A 89 -2.43 -8.94 11.94
N LEU A 90 -3.19 -9.03 13.02
CA LEU A 90 -2.99 -10.10 14.00
C LEU A 90 -3.49 -11.43 13.45
#